data_e90ea48a88a8bfc379470259a7184d6e
#
_entry.id   e90ea48a88a8bfc379470259a7184d6e
#
_cell.length_a   1.000
_cell.length_b   1.000
_cell.length_c   1.000
_cell.angle_alpha   90.00
_cell.angle_beta   90.00
_cell.angle_gamma   90.00
#
_symmetry.space_group_name_H-M   'P 1'
#
loop_
_entity.id
_entity.type
_entity.pdbx_description
1 polymer ?
#
loop_
_entity_poly.entity_id
_entity_poly.type
_entity_poly.pdbx_seq_one_letter_code
_entity_poly.pdbx_strand_id
1 'polypeptide(L)'
;MGSLKLLPALILLGPAAALAQSPTFGLGRTPTAEEILAWDISISPTGEELPPGRGTATEGATVYLIKGCVGCHGMAGADGAAPRLVRRPARANRPNPDPWSLGRILPIRSPYATTVWDYINRGMPLGDEGILTADEVYALTAYLLNLNGLIAEDEVMDAQSLPLVEMPNVDNWAPLPDWAPGTPRLPGYAH
;
A
#
# COMPACT_ATOMS: atom_id res chain seq x y z
N MET A 1 -3.56 -7.39 85.87
CA MET A 1 -2.54 -7.55 84.86
C MET A 1 -3.25 -7.82 83.55
N GLY A 2 -3.55 -6.81 82.75
CA GLY A 2 -4.27 -6.90 81.55
C GLY A 2 -3.30 -6.88 80.34
N SER A 3 -3.29 -7.94 79.53
CA SER A 3 -2.44 -8.05 78.39
C SER A 3 -3.08 -7.28 77.18
N LEU A 4 -2.42 -6.23 76.81
CA LEU A 4 -2.77 -5.43 75.63
C LEU A 4 -2.34 -6.22 74.34
N LYS A 5 -3.32 -6.72 73.60
CA LYS A 5 -3.06 -7.38 72.33
C LYS A 5 -2.94 -6.30 71.19
N LEU A 6 -1.73 -6.05 70.71
CA LEU A 6 -1.46 -5.25 69.52
C LEU A 6 -1.82 -6.08 68.29
N LEU A 7 -2.86 -5.61 67.54
CA LEU A 7 -3.14 -6.09 66.20
C LEU A 7 -2.19 -5.40 65.23
N PRO A 8 -1.48 -6.12 64.33
CA PRO A 8 -0.72 -5.50 63.27
C PRO A 8 -1.69 -4.98 62.18
N ALA A 9 -1.64 -3.67 61.94
CA ALA A 9 -2.32 -3.09 60.79
C ALA A 9 -1.59 -3.51 59.52
N LEU A 10 -2.24 -4.35 58.72
CA LEU A 10 -1.78 -4.76 57.41
C LEU A 10 -2.06 -3.61 56.40
N ILE A 11 -1.05 -2.82 56.07
CA ILE A 11 -1.13 -1.79 55.03
C ILE A 11 -1.09 -2.52 53.69
N LEU A 12 -2.24 -2.64 53.06
CA LEU A 12 -2.37 -3.07 51.65
C LEU A 12 -1.85 -1.94 50.77
N LEU A 13 -0.57 -1.98 50.42
CA LEU A 13 -0.04 -1.22 49.27
C LEU A 13 -0.57 -1.87 48.00
N GLY A 14 -1.69 -1.36 47.49
CA GLY A 14 -2.15 -1.67 46.15
C GLY A 14 -1.12 -1.23 45.09
N PRO A 15 -0.90 -1.98 44.02
CA PRO A 15 -0.02 -1.53 42.95
C PRO A 15 -0.62 -0.27 42.35
N ALA A 16 0.02 0.87 42.54
CA ALA A 16 -0.22 2.06 41.77
C ALA A 16 0.17 1.71 40.32
N ALA A 17 -0.81 1.39 39.49
CA ALA A 17 -0.62 1.32 38.05
C ALA A 17 -0.17 2.72 37.60
N ALA A 18 1.13 2.88 37.44
CA ALA A 18 1.68 4.04 36.75
C ALA A 18 1.17 3.97 35.32
N LEU A 19 0.07 4.63 35.04
CA LEU A 19 -0.35 4.93 33.69
C LEU A 19 0.76 5.80 33.10
N ALA A 20 1.66 5.18 32.34
CA ALA A 20 2.64 5.87 31.54
C ALA A 20 1.89 6.65 30.46
N GLN A 21 1.41 7.83 30.83
CA GLN A 21 0.88 8.78 29.88
C GLN A 21 2.09 9.33 29.12
N SER A 22 2.10 9.14 27.81
CA SER A 22 3.05 9.82 26.95
C SER A 22 2.97 11.33 27.23
N PRO A 23 4.08 12.02 27.38
CA PRO A 23 4.06 13.44 27.69
C PRO A 23 3.30 14.21 26.61
N THR A 24 2.25 14.91 26.99
CA THR A 24 1.51 15.81 26.11
C THR A 24 2.24 17.11 26.03
N PHE A 25 2.84 17.42 24.91
CA PHE A 25 3.65 18.65 24.72
C PHE A 25 2.82 19.88 24.46
N GLY A 26 1.50 19.81 24.38
CA GLY A 26 0.60 20.92 24.08
C GLY A 26 0.77 21.51 22.67
N LEU A 27 1.38 20.74 21.77
CA LEU A 27 1.61 21.14 20.37
C LEU A 27 0.52 20.58 19.49
N GLY A 28 0.08 21.40 18.52
CA GLY A 28 -0.95 21.01 17.57
C GLY A 28 -2.35 20.97 18.18
N ARG A 29 -3.28 20.44 17.39
CA ARG A 29 -4.68 20.20 17.76
C ARG A 29 -5.15 18.85 17.18
N THR A 30 -6.21 18.33 17.71
CA THR A 30 -6.89 17.17 17.09
C THR A 30 -7.44 17.62 15.73
N PRO A 31 -7.17 16.90 14.64
CA PRO A 31 -7.76 17.18 13.33
C PRO A 31 -9.28 16.98 13.36
N THR A 32 -10.00 17.71 12.50
CA THR A 32 -11.43 17.49 12.30
C THR A 32 -11.67 16.22 11.47
N ALA A 33 -12.93 15.69 11.49
CA ALA A 33 -13.28 14.55 10.66
C ALA A 33 -13.10 14.84 9.16
N GLU A 34 -13.37 16.08 8.72
CA GLU A 34 -13.14 16.49 7.32
C GLU A 34 -11.66 16.51 6.95
N GLU A 35 -10.81 16.97 7.86
CA GLU A 35 -9.35 16.95 7.64
C GLU A 35 -8.82 15.52 7.58
N ILE A 36 -9.34 14.62 8.42
CA ILE A 36 -8.97 13.19 8.37
C ILE A 36 -9.42 12.60 7.04
N LEU A 37 -10.67 12.83 6.63
CA LEU A 37 -11.24 12.28 5.41
C LEU A 37 -10.46 12.72 4.15
N ALA A 38 -9.96 13.96 4.13
CA ALA A 38 -9.16 14.46 3.01
C ALA A 38 -7.81 13.74 2.84
N TRP A 39 -7.29 13.12 3.89
CA TRP A 39 -6.03 12.38 3.88
C TRP A 39 -6.22 10.85 3.89
N ASP A 40 -7.42 10.39 4.20
CA ASP A 40 -7.77 8.96 4.25
C ASP A 40 -8.19 8.48 2.87
N ILE A 41 -7.21 8.45 1.97
CA ILE A 41 -7.35 8.05 0.56
C ILE A 41 -6.67 6.72 0.26
N SER A 42 -6.28 5.97 1.27
CA SER A 42 -5.63 4.66 1.13
C SER A 42 -6.62 3.60 0.66
N ILE A 43 -6.20 2.77 -0.28
CA ILE A 43 -7.01 1.65 -0.76
C ILE A 43 -6.49 0.35 -0.13
N SER A 44 -7.37 -0.37 0.53
CA SER A 44 -7.07 -1.67 1.12
C SER A 44 -6.90 -2.78 0.05
N PRO A 45 -6.33 -3.93 0.41
CA PRO A 45 -6.27 -5.08 -0.48
C PRO A 45 -7.63 -5.55 -1.00
N THR A 46 -8.69 -5.40 -0.17
CA THR A 46 -10.07 -5.77 -0.53
C THR A 46 -10.74 -4.74 -1.45
N GLY A 47 -10.20 -3.53 -1.54
CA GLY A 47 -10.72 -2.47 -2.39
C GLY A 47 -12.01 -1.82 -1.88
N GLU A 48 -12.33 -1.95 -0.59
CA GLU A 48 -13.56 -1.37 -0.01
C GLU A 48 -13.63 0.16 -0.17
N GLU A 49 -12.48 0.82 -0.23
CA GLU A 49 -12.34 2.27 -0.37
C GLU A 49 -12.23 2.74 -1.83
N LEU A 50 -12.26 1.83 -2.80
CA LEU A 50 -12.17 2.17 -4.21
C LEU A 50 -13.35 3.07 -4.62
N PRO A 51 -13.07 4.24 -5.22
CA PRO A 51 -14.15 5.12 -5.67
C PRO A 51 -14.90 4.51 -6.86
N PRO A 52 -16.14 4.95 -7.10
CA PRO A 52 -16.85 4.63 -8.34
C PRO A 52 -16.04 5.08 -9.56
N GLY A 53 -15.99 4.21 -10.56
CA GLY A 53 -15.25 4.45 -11.80
C GLY A 53 -14.93 3.14 -12.49
N ARG A 54 -14.41 3.22 -13.73
CA ARG A 54 -14.06 2.05 -14.54
C ARG A 54 -13.08 2.42 -15.63
N GLY A 55 -12.34 1.42 -16.13
CA GLY A 55 -11.50 1.59 -17.31
C GLY A 55 -11.02 0.28 -17.89
N THR A 56 -10.61 0.31 -19.16
CA THR A 56 -10.02 -0.79 -19.91
C THR A 56 -8.56 -0.50 -20.23
N ALA A 57 -7.80 -1.52 -20.66
CA ALA A 57 -6.41 -1.31 -21.07
C ALA A 57 -6.30 -0.43 -22.33
N THR A 58 -7.25 -0.53 -23.25
CA THR A 58 -7.31 0.33 -24.46
C THR A 58 -7.48 1.80 -24.09
N GLU A 59 -8.39 2.11 -23.17
CA GLU A 59 -8.58 3.47 -22.64
C GLU A 59 -7.32 3.94 -21.91
N GLY A 60 -6.72 3.07 -21.11
CA GLY A 60 -5.49 3.35 -20.36
C GLY A 60 -4.30 3.65 -21.26
N ALA A 61 -4.17 3.00 -22.40
CA ALA A 61 -3.13 3.32 -23.38
C ALA A 61 -3.27 4.76 -23.87
N THR A 62 -4.50 5.22 -24.11
CA THR A 62 -4.78 6.61 -24.49
C THR A 62 -4.43 7.57 -23.35
N VAL A 63 -4.90 7.29 -22.13
CA VAL A 63 -4.60 8.11 -20.94
C VAL A 63 -3.10 8.19 -20.71
N TYR A 64 -2.38 7.08 -20.85
CA TYR A 64 -0.93 7.00 -20.70
C TYR A 64 -0.18 7.98 -21.59
N LEU A 65 -0.65 8.15 -22.83
CA LEU A 65 -0.08 9.11 -23.79
C LEU A 65 -0.44 10.55 -23.44
N ILE A 66 -1.75 10.84 -23.26
CA ILE A 66 -2.23 12.22 -23.09
C ILE A 66 -1.86 12.84 -21.74
N LYS A 67 -1.71 12.02 -20.69
CA LYS A 67 -1.24 12.48 -19.36
C LYS A 67 0.28 12.50 -19.24
N GLY A 68 1.02 12.21 -20.30
CA GLY A 68 2.46 12.36 -20.38
C GLY A 68 3.29 11.29 -19.67
N CYS A 69 2.68 10.17 -19.26
CA CYS A 69 3.37 9.05 -18.60
C CYS A 69 4.53 8.53 -19.48
N VAL A 70 4.36 8.57 -20.80
CA VAL A 70 5.34 8.18 -21.80
C VAL A 70 6.66 8.95 -21.67
N GLY A 71 6.62 10.21 -21.25
CA GLY A 71 7.82 11.05 -21.11
C GLY A 71 8.81 10.52 -20.09
N CYS A 72 8.31 9.92 -19.01
CA CYS A 72 9.15 9.34 -17.94
C CYS A 72 9.34 7.84 -18.09
N HIS A 73 8.29 7.08 -18.45
CA HIS A 73 8.30 5.61 -18.44
C HIS A 73 8.56 4.97 -19.83
N GLY A 74 8.61 5.77 -20.91
CA GLY A 74 8.76 5.28 -22.28
C GLY A 74 7.44 4.81 -22.91
N MET A 75 7.44 4.55 -24.22
CA MET A 75 6.22 4.29 -25.03
C MET A 75 5.38 3.11 -24.53
N ALA A 76 6.00 2.07 -24.03
CA ALA A 76 5.33 0.87 -23.53
C ALA A 76 5.72 0.54 -22.08
N GLY A 77 5.87 1.56 -21.24
CA GLY A 77 6.28 1.39 -19.86
C GLY A 77 7.71 0.92 -19.69
N ALA A 78 8.56 1.14 -20.71
CA ALA A 78 9.95 0.71 -20.73
C ALA A 78 10.83 1.74 -21.46
N ASP A 79 12.13 1.73 -21.10
CA ASP A 79 13.16 2.52 -21.80
C ASP A 79 13.05 4.04 -21.61
N GLY A 80 12.28 4.48 -20.63
CA GLY A 80 12.28 5.86 -20.11
C GLY A 80 13.31 6.05 -18.99
N ALA A 81 13.40 7.28 -18.47
CA ALA A 81 14.27 7.63 -17.35
C ALA A 81 13.75 7.09 -16.01
N ALA A 82 12.44 6.92 -15.87
CA ALA A 82 11.78 6.38 -14.70
C ALA A 82 11.83 4.84 -14.66
N PRO A 83 11.56 4.22 -13.50
CA PRO A 83 11.51 2.78 -13.38
C PRO A 83 10.57 2.13 -14.39
N ARG A 84 10.98 0.96 -14.91
CA ARG A 84 10.17 0.16 -15.83
C ARG A 84 8.86 -0.26 -15.18
N LEU A 85 7.80 -0.26 -15.98
CA LEU A 85 6.45 -0.71 -15.60
C LEU A 85 6.09 -2.07 -16.22
N VAL A 86 6.95 -2.60 -17.10
CA VAL A 86 6.68 -3.82 -17.87
C VAL A 86 7.80 -4.83 -17.69
N ARG A 87 7.41 -6.10 -17.53
CA ARG A 87 8.34 -7.22 -17.46
C ARG A 87 9.18 -7.32 -18.74
N ARG A 88 10.47 -7.58 -18.61
CA ARG A 88 11.29 -7.95 -19.77
C ARG A 88 10.82 -9.31 -20.29
N PRO A 89 10.78 -9.51 -21.63
CA PRO A 89 10.58 -10.83 -22.19
C PRO A 89 11.56 -11.82 -21.55
N ALA A 90 11.07 -13.01 -21.17
CA ALA A 90 11.93 -14.07 -20.71
C ALA A 90 12.93 -14.40 -21.81
N ARG A 91 14.23 -14.36 -21.49
CA ARG A 91 15.22 -14.92 -22.41
C ARG A 91 15.01 -16.42 -22.48
N ALA A 92 15.04 -17.01 -23.68
CA ALA A 92 14.66 -18.39 -23.98
C ALA A 92 15.31 -19.47 -23.09
N ASN A 93 16.35 -19.17 -22.32
CA ASN A 93 17.11 -20.09 -21.47
C ASN A 93 17.16 -19.67 -19.98
N ARG A 94 16.32 -18.73 -19.53
CA ARG A 94 16.20 -18.45 -18.10
C ARG A 94 14.81 -18.84 -17.62
N PRO A 95 14.70 -19.67 -16.55
CA PRO A 95 13.42 -19.90 -15.92
C PRO A 95 12.80 -18.55 -15.54
N ASN A 96 11.47 -18.49 -15.55
CA ASN A 96 10.74 -17.30 -15.12
C ASN A 96 11.29 -16.90 -13.74
N PRO A 97 11.92 -15.72 -13.61
CA PRO A 97 12.54 -15.37 -12.36
C PRO A 97 11.42 -15.22 -11.31
N ASP A 98 11.74 -15.63 -10.09
CA ASP A 98 10.92 -15.37 -8.93
C ASP A 98 10.49 -13.87 -8.90
N PRO A 99 9.31 -13.53 -8.37
CA PRO A 99 8.80 -12.15 -8.33
C PRO A 99 9.79 -11.12 -7.75
N TRP A 100 10.65 -11.52 -6.83
CA TRP A 100 11.71 -10.68 -6.27
C TRP A 100 12.84 -10.42 -7.26
N SER A 101 13.12 -11.35 -8.15
CA SER A 101 14.13 -11.20 -9.20
C SER A 101 13.62 -10.40 -10.41
N LEU A 102 12.31 -10.16 -10.52
CA LEU A 102 11.72 -9.31 -11.56
C LEU A 102 12.06 -7.83 -11.37
N GLY A 103 12.75 -7.49 -10.30
CA GLY A 103 13.17 -6.13 -10.02
C GLY A 103 12.04 -5.26 -9.48
N ARG A 104 12.15 -3.95 -9.69
CA ARG A 104 11.23 -2.95 -9.14
C ARG A 104 10.02 -2.68 -10.04
N ILE A 105 9.44 -3.71 -10.66
CA ILE A 105 8.30 -3.57 -11.54
C ILE A 105 7.02 -3.61 -10.69
N LEU A 106 6.52 -2.44 -10.30
CA LEU A 106 5.40 -2.29 -9.40
C LEU A 106 4.16 -3.12 -9.81
N PRO A 107 3.69 -3.09 -11.07
CA PRO A 107 2.49 -3.83 -11.48
C PRO A 107 2.56 -5.35 -11.28
N ILE A 108 3.75 -5.92 -11.15
CA ILE A 108 3.91 -7.37 -10.96
C ILE A 108 4.35 -7.72 -9.54
N ARG A 109 5.13 -6.83 -8.93
CA ARG A 109 5.65 -7.05 -7.57
C ARG A 109 4.58 -6.82 -6.51
N SER A 110 3.61 -5.98 -6.79
CA SER A 110 2.51 -5.72 -5.85
C SER A 110 1.74 -7.00 -5.55
N PRO A 111 1.41 -7.28 -4.30
CA PRO A 111 0.62 -8.46 -3.94
C PRO A 111 -0.85 -8.33 -4.37
N TYR A 112 -1.33 -7.10 -4.57
CA TYR A 112 -2.71 -6.79 -4.92
C TYR A 112 -2.76 -5.78 -6.07
N ALA A 113 -3.72 -5.93 -6.97
CA ALA A 113 -3.93 -4.97 -8.06
C ALA A 113 -4.40 -3.62 -7.53
N THR A 114 -5.14 -3.60 -6.42
CA THR A 114 -5.54 -2.38 -5.69
C THR A 114 -4.34 -1.53 -5.27
N THR A 115 -3.20 -2.15 -4.93
CA THR A 115 -1.96 -1.42 -4.62
C THR A 115 -1.42 -0.65 -5.83
N VAL A 116 -1.60 -1.19 -7.04
CA VAL A 116 -1.18 -0.51 -8.27
C VAL A 116 -2.06 0.71 -8.52
N TRP A 117 -3.37 0.56 -8.36
CA TRP A 117 -4.35 1.64 -8.46
C TRP A 117 -4.03 2.75 -7.44
N ASP A 118 -3.86 2.39 -6.19
CA ASP A 118 -3.58 3.31 -5.08
C ASP A 118 -2.29 4.10 -5.32
N TYR A 119 -1.23 3.43 -5.79
CA TYR A 119 0.03 4.10 -6.10
C TYR A 119 -0.10 5.11 -7.24
N ILE A 120 -0.84 4.78 -8.31
CA ILE A 120 -1.10 5.70 -9.41
C ILE A 120 -1.89 6.91 -8.91
N ASN A 121 -2.97 6.66 -8.17
CA ASN A 121 -3.85 7.71 -7.66
C ASN A 121 -3.11 8.72 -6.77
N ARG A 122 -2.24 8.23 -5.88
CA ARG A 122 -1.57 9.08 -4.89
C ARG A 122 -0.21 9.62 -5.32
N GLY A 123 0.45 9.01 -6.28
CA GLY A 123 1.85 9.32 -6.59
C GLY A 123 2.13 9.60 -8.06
N MET A 124 1.14 9.58 -8.94
CA MET A 124 1.34 9.81 -10.36
C MET A 124 0.32 10.79 -10.95
N PRO A 125 0.71 11.62 -11.93
CA PRO A 125 2.08 11.87 -12.42
C PRO A 125 2.93 12.54 -11.34
N LEU A 126 4.20 12.19 -11.25
CA LEU A 126 5.11 12.77 -10.25
C LEU A 126 5.23 14.29 -10.44
N GLY A 127 4.88 15.05 -9.41
CA GLY A 127 4.86 16.51 -9.41
C GLY A 127 3.52 17.12 -9.82
N ASP A 128 2.56 16.28 -10.24
CA ASP A 128 1.18 16.66 -10.56
C ASP A 128 0.20 15.62 -10.01
N GLU A 129 0.43 15.15 -8.79
CA GLU A 129 -0.40 14.15 -8.13
C GLU A 129 -1.84 14.66 -7.95
N GLY A 130 -2.81 13.76 -8.10
CA GLY A 130 -4.23 14.06 -7.92
C GLY A 130 -4.95 14.67 -9.12
N ILE A 131 -4.29 14.83 -10.28
CA ILE A 131 -4.95 15.34 -11.50
C ILE A 131 -5.74 14.26 -12.28
N LEU A 132 -5.58 12.99 -11.92
CA LEU A 132 -6.25 11.89 -12.58
C LEU A 132 -7.64 11.68 -11.98
N THR A 133 -8.63 11.46 -12.84
CA THR A 133 -9.95 10.99 -12.41
C THR A 133 -9.90 9.51 -12.04
N ALA A 134 -10.90 9.03 -11.27
CA ALA A 134 -10.99 7.61 -10.93
C ALA A 134 -10.98 6.70 -12.17
N ASP A 135 -11.74 7.05 -13.22
CA ASP A 135 -11.77 6.31 -14.49
C ASP A 135 -10.37 6.25 -15.13
N GLU A 136 -9.65 7.36 -15.16
CA GLU A 136 -8.29 7.41 -15.70
C GLU A 136 -7.32 6.52 -14.89
N VAL A 137 -7.46 6.47 -13.56
CA VAL A 137 -6.64 5.59 -12.72
C VAL A 137 -6.98 4.12 -12.94
N TYR A 138 -8.28 3.76 -13.08
CA TYR A 138 -8.69 2.40 -13.44
C TYR A 138 -8.15 2.01 -14.80
N ALA A 139 -8.28 2.88 -15.80
CA ALA A 139 -7.80 2.64 -17.15
C ALA A 139 -6.27 2.46 -17.20
N LEU A 140 -5.51 3.32 -16.51
CA LEU A 140 -4.05 3.18 -16.40
C LEU A 140 -3.65 1.90 -15.68
N THR A 141 -4.36 1.54 -14.61
CA THR A 141 -4.13 0.28 -13.90
C THR A 141 -4.38 -0.91 -14.82
N ALA A 142 -5.51 -0.93 -15.53
CA ALA A 142 -5.83 -1.95 -16.52
C ALA A 142 -4.74 -2.05 -17.61
N TYR A 143 -4.28 -0.92 -18.14
CA TYR A 143 -3.21 -0.89 -19.13
C TYR A 143 -1.92 -1.53 -18.61
N LEU A 144 -1.48 -1.19 -17.40
CA LEU A 144 -0.27 -1.75 -16.81
C LEU A 144 -0.41 -3.25 -16.52
N LEU A 145 -1.58 -3.70 -16.06
CA LEU A 145 -1.86 -5.12 -15.83
C LEU A 145 -1.85 -5.89 -17.16
N ASN A 146 -2.49 -5.36 -18.20
CA ASN A 146 -2.51 -5.95 -19.54
C ASN A 146 -1.11 -6.03 -20.16
N LEU A 147 -0.31 -4.96 -20.11
CA LEU A 147 1.08 -4.95 -20.60
C LEU A 147 1.95 -6.05 -19.94
N ASN A 148 1.58 -6.48 -18.76
CA ASN A 148 2.25 -7.56 -18.03
C ASN A 148 1.56 -8.92 -18.18
N GLY A 149 0.50 -9.01 -18.99
CA GLY A 149 -0.21 -10.25 -19.31
C GLY A 149 -1.08 -10.80 -18.19
N LEU A 150 -1.59 -9.93 -17.31
CA LEU A 150 -2.41 -10.31 -16.15
C LEU A 150 -3.90 -10.27 -16.44
N ILE A 151 -4.33 -9.41 -17.37
CA ILE A 151 -5.74 -9.27 -17.80
C ILE A 151 -5.83 -9.13 -19.32
N ALA A 152 -7.01 -9.33 -19.90
CA ALA A 152 -7.29 -9.09 -21.31
C ALA A 152 -7.39 -7.57 -21.61
N GLU A 153 -7.22 -7.19 -22.88
CA GLU A 153 -7.19 -5.78 -23.30
C GLU A 153 -8.54 -5.08 -23.12
N ASP A 154 -9.63 -5.81 -23.34
CA ASP A 154 -11.01 -5.36 -23.26
C ASP A 154 -11.65 -5.59 -21.88
N GLU A 155 -10.91 -6.19 -20.96
CA GLU A 155 -11.38 -6.45 -19.60
C GLU A 155 -11.57 -5.14 -18.83
N VAL A 156 -12.75 -4.98 -18.24
CA VAL A 156 -13.11 -3.79 -17.50
C VAL A 156 -12.64 -3.90 -16.06
N MET A 157 -11.80 -2.97 -15.64
CA MET A 157 -11.42 -2.80 -14.24
C MET A 157 -12.28 -1.73 -13.59
N ASP A 158 -12.88 -2.09 -12.46
CA ASP A 158 -13.70 -1.24 -11.59
C ASP A 158 -13.51 -1.65 -10.12
N ALA A 159 -14.29 -1.08 -9.21
CA ALA A 159 -14.21 -1.38 -7.79
C ALA A 159 -14.53 -2.84 -7.44
N GLN A 160 -15.25 -3.57 -8.29
CA GLN A 160 -15.64 -4.96 -8.09
C GLN A 160 -14.62 -5.94 -8.71
N SER A 161 -14.14 -5.64 -9.92
CA SER A 161 -13.26 -6.53 -10.67
C SER A 161 -11.78 -6.40 -10.28
N LEU A 162 -11.33 -5.20 -9.98
CA LEU A 162 -9.91 -4.94 -9.67
C LEU A 162 -9.37 -5.75 -8.49
N PRO A 163 -10.08 -5.90 -7.35
CA PRO A 163 -9.60 -6.72 -6.24
C PRO A 163 -9.50 -8.22 -6.55
N LEU A 164 -10.18 -8.69 -7.60
CA LEU A 164 -10.21 -10.10 -8.00
C LEU A 164 -9.05 -10.49 -8.92
N VAL A 165 -8.23 -9.55 -9.37
CA VAL A 165 -7.08 -9.85 -10.23
C VAL A 165 -6.05 -10.65 -9.46
N GLU A 166 -5.75 -11.86 -9.94
CA GLU A 166 -4.71 -12.72 -9.37
C GLU A 166 -3.32 -12.17 -9.67
N MET A 167 -2.71 -11.59 -8.66
CA MET A 167 -1.37 -11.03 -8.78
C MET A 167 -0.30 -12.11 -8.60
N PRO A 168 0.76 -12.14 -9.44
CA PRO A 168 1.77 -13.20 -9.41
C PRO A 168 2.61 -13.22 -8.13
N ASN A 169 2.51 -12.20 -7.30
CA ASN A 169 3.29 -12.06 -6.06
C ASN A 169 2.43 -12.15 -4.78
N VAL A 170 1.16 -12.53 -4.89
CA VAL A 170 0.23 -12.56 -3.74
C VAL A 170 0.73 -13.45 -2.60
N ASP A 171 1.31 -14.61 -2.92
CA ASP A 171 1.75 -15.60 -1.94
C ASP A 171 3.21 -15.45 -1.50
N ASN A 172 3.93 -14.47 -2.05
CA ASN A 172 5.37 -14.31 -1.79
C ASN A 172 5.70 -13.27 -0.71
N TRP A 173 4.71 -12.83 0.05
CA TRP A 173 4.88 -11.90 1.14
C TRP A 173 4.92 -12.65 2.47
N ALA A 174 5.97 -12.40 3.24
CA ALA A 174 6.02 -12.90 4.59
C ALA A 174 4.93 -12.22 5.44
N PRO A 175 4.23 -12.97 6.31
CA PRO A 175 3.36 -12.33 7.29
C PRO A 175 4.16 -11.36 8.14
N LEU A 176 3.52 -10.27 8.56
CA LEU A 176 4.12 -9.37 9.53
C LEU A 176 4.45 -10.19 10.79
N PRO A 177 5.67 -10.06 11.34
CA PRO A 177 5.97 -10.71 12.62
C PRO A 177 5.00 -10.19 13.68
N ASP A 178 4.46 -11.08 14.50
CA ASP A 178 3.62 -10.73 15.62
C ASP A 178 4.42 -9.79 16.54
N TRP A 179 4.03 -8.52 16.56
CA TRP A 179 4.64 -7.55 17.44
C TRP A 179 3.85 -7.49 18.74
N ALA A 180 4.55 -7.59 19.85
CA ALA A 180 4.00 -7.36 21.16
C ALA A 180 4.87 -6.34 21.92
N PRO A 181 4.31 -5.54 22.85
CA PRO A 181 5.10 -4.68 23.71
C PRO A 181 6.21 -5.48 24.42
N GLY A 182 7.45 -4.99 24.36
CA GLY A 182 8.62 -5.68 24.93
C GLY A 182 9.29 -6.71 24.01
N THR A 183 8.78 -6.95 22.82
CA THR A 183 9.47 -7.80 21.83
C THR A 183 10.83 -7.18 21.47
N PRO A 184 11.94 -7.94 21.54
CA PRO A 184 13.25 -7.43 21.17
C PRO A 184 13.26 -6.95 19.72
N ARG A 185 13.90 -5.81 19.47
CA ARG A 185 14.11 -5.33 18.10
C ARG A 185 15.09 -6.24 17.37
N LEU A 186 14.90 -6.34 16.05
CA LEU A 186 15.84 -7.06 15.21
C LEU A 186 17.26 -6.44 15.34
N PRO A 187 18.33 -7.26 15.31
CA PRO A 187 19.69 -6.76 15.36
C PRO A 187 19.94 -5.74 14.24
N GLY A 188 20.58 -4.62 14.58
CA GLY A 188 20.93 -3.56 13.63
C GLY A 188 20.00 -2.32 13.64
N TYR A 189 18.90 -2.35 14.39
CA TYR A 189 18.08 -1.16 14.61
C TYR A 189 18.49 -0.44 15.90
N ALA A 190 18.90 0.81 15.78
CA ALA A 190 19.24 1.66 16.93
C ALA A 190 18.00 1.94 17.79
N HIS A 191 18.24 2.11 19.10
CA HIS A 191 17.22 2.47 20.08
C HIS A 191 16.76 3.92 19.92
#